data_2921a961843005809045a4ac7be24c4d
#
_entry.id   2921a961843005809045a4ac7be24c4d
#
_cell.length_a   1.000
_cell.length_b   1.000
_cell.length_c   1.000
_cell.angle_alpha   90.00
_cell.angle_beta   90.00
_cell.angle_gamma   90.00
#
_symmetry.space_group_name_H-M   'P 1'
#
loop_
_entity.id
_entity.type
_entity.pdbx_description
1 polymer ?
#
loop_
_entity_poly.entity_id
_entity_poly.type
_entity_poly.pdbx_seq_one_letter_code
_entity_poly.pdbx_strand_id
1 'polypeptide(L)'
;NEELQSSKEELVAANEELQSTNEELQSVNEELYTVNSEYQTKINELVSLNSDLDNLLKNTDVGALYLDNDLKIRKVTPRVSEITNIREVDVGRPISHLALMEGYPEWYEDISYVRETLYPVEREIGDDSGRYWIVRVRPYRTAYRAVEGVIMTFVEITGFHKREEQ
;
A
#
# COMPACT_ATOMS: atom_id res chain seq x y z
N ASN A 1 9.00 65.79 31.55
CA ASN A 1 7.60 65.35 31.40
C ASN A 1 7.24 64.80 30.02
N GLU A 2 7.81 65.39 28.94
CA GLU A 2 7.58 64.90 27.57
C GLU A 2 8.25 63.53 27.34
N GLU A 3 9.44 63.30 27.86
CA GLU A 3 10.14 62.00 27.79
C GLU A 3 9.39 60.90 28.57
N LEU A 4 8.78 61.24 29.70
CA LEU A 4 8.00 60.31 30.50
C LEU A 4 6.67 59.95 29.80
N GLN A 5 6.08 60.91 29.14
CA GLN A 5 4.88 60.71 28.33
C GLN A 5 5.15 59.84 27.10
N SER A 6 6.24 60.10 26.39
CA SER A 6 6.67 59.33 25.24
C SER A 6 7.03 57.88 25.64
N SER A 7 7.74 57.67 26.76
CA SER A 7 8.06 56.33 27.28
C SER A 7 6.81 55.54 27.67
N LYS A 8 5.83 56.22 28.24
CA LYS A 8 4.54 55.61 28.60
C LYS A 8 3.76 55.16 27.35
N GLU A 9 3.73 56.00 26.33
CA GLU A 9 3.08 55.66 25.06
C GLU A 9 3.75 54.47 24.36
N GLU A 10 5.09 54.41 24.36
CA GLU A 10 5.85 53.26 23.84
C GLU A 10 5.54 51.97 24.63
N LEU A 11 5.45 52.04 25.97
CA LEU A 11 5.11 50.88 26.78
C LEU A 11 3.69 50.39 26.55
N VAL A 12 2.74 51.29 26.34
CA VAL A 12 1.35 50.93 26.03
C VAL A 12 1.30 50.25 24.65
N ALA A 13 1.97 50.83 23.64
CA ALA A 13 2.03 50.24 22.33
C ALA A 13 2.70 48.85 22.32
N ALA A 14 3.81 48.70 23.06
CA ALA A 14 4.48 47.42 23.22
C ALA A 14 3.60 46.37 23.91
N ASN A 15 2.85 46.81 24.92
CA ASN A 15 1.92 45.92 25.66
C ASN A 15 0.74 45.46 24.76
N GLU A 16 0.19 46.36 23.96
CA GLU A 16 -0.86 46.02 22.97
C GLU A 16 -0.36 45.06 21.92
N GLU A 17 0.87 45.26 21.43
CA GLU A 17 1.53 44.34 20.47
C GLU A 17 1.77 42.95 21.07
N LEU A 18 2.24 42.90 22.33
CA LEU A 18 2.40 41.64 23.09
C LEU A 18 1.05 40.91 23.28
N GLN A 19 0.01 41.63 23.60
CA GLN A 19 -1.33 41.07 23.75
C GLN A 19 -1.81 40.49 22.43
N SER A 20 -1.66 41.22 21.33
CA SER A 20 -2.02 40.75 19.99
C SER A 20 -1.24 39.49 19.60
N THR A 21 0.05 39.48 19.86
CA THR A 21 0.93 38.30 19.60
C THR A 21 0.49 37.10 20.44
N ASN A 22 0.14 37.31 21.71
CA ASN A 22 -0.38 36.26 22.60
C ASN A 22 -1.69 35.68 22.09
N GLU A 23 -2.60 36.50 21.62
CA GLU A 23 -3.88 36.06 21.04
C GLU A 23 -3.65 35.25 19.75
N GLU A 24 -2.71 35.67 18.87
CA GLU A 24 -2.30 34.93 17.71
C GLU A 24 -1.68 33.58 18.05
N LEU A 25 -0.77 33.54 19.05
CA LEU A 25 -0.16 32.30 19.52
C LEU A 25 -1.20 31.32 20.10
N GLN A 26 -2.17 31.83 20.83
CA GLN A 26 -3.26 31.01 21.35
C GLN A 26 -4.09 30.42 20.19
N SER A 27 -4.42 31.24 19.20
CA SER A 27 -5.17 30.79 18.01
C SER A 27 -4.40 29.72 17.25
N VAL A 28 -3.10 29.90 17.01
CA VAL A 28 -2.23 28.93 16.35
C VAL A 28 -2.14 27.63 17.17
N ASN A 29 -2.03 27.74 18.49
CA ASN A 29 -2.03 26.58 19.38
C ASN A 29 -3.33 25.77 19.31
N GLU A 30 -4.47 26.42 19.26
CA GLU A 30 -5.79 25.80 19.11
C GLU A 30 -5.90 25.10 17.74
N GLU A 31 -5.44 25.77 16.68
CA GLU A 31 -5.39 25.17 15.34
C GLU A 31 -4.46 23.94 15.29
N LEU A 32 -3.27 24.03 15.87
CA LEU A 32 -2.33 22.89 15.95
C LEU A 32 -2.92 21.72 16.73
N TYR A 33 -3.61 22.00 17.82
CA TYR A 33 -4.28 20.96 18.59
C TYR A 33 -5.38 20.26 17.76
N THR A 34 -6.17 21.03 17.05
CA THR A 34 -7.23 20.51 16.17
C THR A 34 -6.65 19.66 15.05
N VAL A 35 -5.63 20.18 14.35
CA VAL A 35 -4.94 19.47 13.27
C VAL A 35 -4.30 18.18 13.78
N ASN A 36 -3.64 18.23 14.93
CA ASN A 36 -3.03 17.05 15.54
C ASN A 36 -4.07 15.98 15.91
N SER A 37 -5.22 16.40 16.42
CA SER A 37 -6.36 15.52 16.71
C SER A 37 -6.93 14.88 15.45
N GLU A 38 -7.06 15.64 14.36
CA GLU A 38 -7.50 15.14 13.07
C GLU A 38 -6.51 14.13 12.49
N TYR A 39 -5.21 14.40 12.57
CA TYR A 39 -4.17 13.45 12.15
C TYR A 39 -4.23 12.15 12.95
N GLN A 40 -4.42 12.25 14.27
CA GLN A 40 -4.53 11.05 15.11
C GLN A 40 -5.74 10.21 14.72
N THR A 41 -6.86 10.83 14.43
CA THR A 41 -8.07 10.16 13.93
C THR A 41 -7.81 9.48 12.61
N LYS A 42 -7.16 10.16 11.66
CA LYS A 42 -6.79 9.58 10.35
C LYS A 42 -5.83 8.41 10.48
N ILE A 43 -4.83 8.51 11.35
CA ILE A 43 -3.91 7.40 11.62
C ILE A 43 -4.67 6.18 12.15
N ASN A 44 -5.59 6.37 13.09
CA ASN A 44 -6.39 5.29 13.65
C ASN A 44 -7.31 4.65 12.60
N GLU A 45 -7.94 5.45 11.73
CA GLU A 45 -8.74 4.95 10.60
C GLU A 45 -7.89 4.11 9.64
N LEU A 46 -6.69 4.59 9.29
CA LEU A 46 -5.76 3.87 8.40
C LEU A 46 -5.28 2.55 9.02
N VAL A 47 -4.95 2.55 10.30
CA VAL A 47 -4.55 1.33 11.02
C VAL A 47 -5.69 0.30 11.03
N SER A 48 -6.92 0.75 11.31
CA SER A 48 -8.10 -0.12 11.31
C SER A 48 -8.36 -0.69 9.90
N LEU A 49 -8.33 0.15 8.88
CA LEU A 49 -8.53 -0.29 7.49
C LEU A 49 -7.45 -1.28 7.04
N ASN A 50 -6.20 -1.02 7.40
CA ASN A 50 -5.10 -1.93 7.08
C ASN A 50 -5.25 -3.29 7.79
N SER A 51 -5.70 -3.30 9.05
CA SER A 51 -6.02 -4.53 9.78
C SER A 51 -7.16 -5.31 9.12
N ASP A 52 -8.20 -4.63 8.68
CA ASP A 52 -9.34 -5.27 7.99
C ASP A 52 -8.89 -5.90 6.67
N LEU A 53 -8.07 -5.18 5.89
CA LEU A 53 -7.50 -5.72 4.66
C LEU A 53 -6.61 -6.94 4.91
N ASP A 54 -5.75 -6.90 5.92
CA ASP A 54 -4.90 -8.04 6.29
C ASP A 54 -5.74 -9.25 6.72
N ASN A 55 -6.80 -9.03 7.47
CA ASN A 55 -7.72 -10.10 7.88
C ASN A 55 -8.47 -10.70 6.67
N LEU A 56 -8.93 -9.87 5.75
CA LEU A 56 -9.56 -10.35 4.52
C LEU A 56 -8.59 -11.20 3.69
N LEU A 57 -7.36 -10.72 3.49
CA LEU A 57 -6.34 -11.42 2.72
C LEU A 57 -5.90 -12.74 3.37
N LYS A 58 -5.83 -12.80 4.70
CA LYS A 58 -5.49 -14.03 5.44
C LYS A 58 -6.61 -15.08 5.43
N ASN A 59 -7.85 -14.64 5.37
CA ASN A 59 -9.03 -15.52 5.39
C ASN A 59 -9.52 -15.90 3.98
N THR A 60 -8.94 -15.33 2.93
CA THR A 60 -9.19 -15.75 1.55
C THR A 60 -8.13 -16.74 1.10
N ASP A 61 -8.53 -17.72 0.30
CA ASP A 61 -7.59 -18.68 -0.31
C ASP A 61 -6.87 -18.10 -1.54
N VAL A 62 -6.89 -16.77 -1.67
CA VAL A 62 -6.25 -16.05 -2.78
C VAL A 62 -4.88 -15.54 -2.37
N GLY A 63 -3.87 -15.95 -3.10
CA GLY A 63 -2.55 -15.34 -3.02
C GLY A 63 -2.48 -14.09 -3.91
N ALA A 64 -1.86 -13.03 -3.44
CA ALA A 64 -1.61 -11.83 -4.24
C ALA A 64 -0.18 -11.32 -4.07
N LEU A 65 0.43 -11.00 -5.20
CA LEU A 65 1.77 -10.43 -5.31
C LEU A 65 1.67 -9.10 -6.06
N TYR A 66 2.14 -8.03 -5.43
CA TYR A 66 2.14 -6.69 -6.00
C TYR A 66 3.55 -6.29 -6.39
N LEU A 67 3.72 -5.88 -7.64
CA LEU A 67 4.98 -5.37 -8.19
C LEU A 67 4.83 -3.91 -8.57
N ASP A 68 5.87 -3.12 -8.35
CA ASP A 68 5.94 -1.75 -8.85
C ASP A 68 6.31 -1.69 -10.35
N ASN A 69 6.44 -0.48 -10.91
CA ASN A 69 6.80 -0.29 -12.31
C ASN A 69 8.19 -0.80 -12.68
N ASP A 70 9.08 -0.94 -11.70
CA ASP A 70 10.41 -1.52 -11.86
C ASP A 70 10.44 -3.04 -11.61
N LEU A 71 9.27 -3.65 -11.45
CA LEU A 71 9.08 -5.06 -11.11
C LEU A 71 9.76 -5.47 -9.80
N LYS A 72 9.81 -4.55 -8.84
CA LYS A 72 10.19 -4.86 -7.47
C LYS A 72 8.97 -5.27 -6.68
N ILE A 73 9.16 -6.21 -5.77
CA ILE A 73 8.09 -6.68 -4.90
C ILE A 73 7.67 -5.56 -3.96
N ARG A 74 6.42 -5.17 -4.01
CA ARG A 74 5.82 -4.14 -3.16
C ARG A 74 5.06 -4.75 -1.98
N LYS A 75 4.30 -5.81 -2.23
CA LYS A 75 3.52 -6.52 -1.22
C LYS A 75 3.34 -7.99 -1.60
N VAL A 76 3.37 -8.83 -0.60
CA VAL A 76 3.13 -10.27 -0.69
C VAL A 76 2.12 -10.67 0.36
N THR A 77 1.10 -11.44 -0.02
CA THR A 77 0.17 -12.02 0.95
C THR A 77 0.71 -13.34 1.50
N PRO A 78 0.33 -13.77 2.70
CA PRO A 78 0.80 -15.02 3.28
C PRO A 78 0.55 -16.24 2.40
N ARG A 79 -0.56 -16.27 1.67
CA ARG A 79 -0.90 -17.38 0.76
C ARG A 79 0.10 -17.54 -0.39
N VAL A 80 0.65 -16.43 -0.90
CA VAL A 80 1.70 -16.47 -1.94
C VAL A 80 2.95 -17.20 -1.43
N SER A 81 3.33 -16.98 -0.18
CA SER A 81 4.49 -17.64 0.43
C SER A 81 4.32 -19.14 0.60
N GLU A 82 3.08 -19.64 0.65
CA GLU A 82 2.77 -21.08 0.68
C GLU A 82 2.82 -21.73 -0.71
N ILE A 83 2.54 -20.95 -1.76
CA ILE A 83 2.47 -21.42 -3.15
C ILE A 83 3.81 -21.25 -3.85
N THR A 84 4.51 -20.17 -3.56
CA THR A 84 5.76 -19.77 -4.21
C THR A 84 6.92 -19.73 -3.21
N ASN A 85 8.13 -19.48 -3.71
CA ASN A 85 9.30 -19.26 -2.87
C ASN A 85 9.45 -17.81 -2.37
N ILE A 86 8.50 -16.94 -2.69
CA ILE A 86 8.53 -15.51 -2.32
C ILE A 86 7.99 -15.34 -0.91
N ARG A 87 8.70 -14.55 -0.11
CA ARG A 87 8.36 -14.25 1.28
C ARG A 87 8.33 -12.74 1.52
N GLU A 88 7.78 -12.33 2.65
CA GLU A 88 7.69 -10.92 3.03
C GLU A 88 9.07 -10.24 3.12
N VAL A 89 10.12 -10.98 3.48
CA VAL A 89 11.50 -10.46 3.49
C VAL A 89 12.03 -10.09 2.11
N ASP A 90 11.40 -10.55 1.03
CA ASP A 90 11.76 -10.24 -0.34
C ASP A 90 11.17 -8.91 -0.85
N VAL A 91 10.33 -8.24 -0.05
CA VAL A 91 9.78 -6.92 -0.40
C VAL A 91 10.91 -5.92 -0.68
N GLY A 92 10.79 -5.21 -1.78
CA GLY A 92 11.82 -4.30 -2.30
C GLY A 92 12.84 -4.92 -3.25
N ARG A 93 12.88 -6.24 -3.37
CA ARG A 93 13.76 -6.93 -4.31
C ARG A 93 13.15 -7.01 -5.71
N PRO A 94 13.96 -6.93 -6.77
CA PRO A 94 13.50 -7.21 -8.12
C PRO A 94 13.00 -8.65 -8.23
N ILE A 95 11.82 -8.84 -8.83
CA ILE A 95 11.24 -10.17 -9.00
C ILE A 95 12.11 -11.09 -9.87
N SER A 96 12.90 -10.50 -10.79
CA SER A 96 13.84 -11.22 -11.65
C SER A 96 14.95 -11.96 -10.89
N HIS A 97 15.22 -11.57 -9.64
CA HIS A 97 16.23 -12.22 -8.78
C HIS A 97 15.69 -13.44 -8.02
N LEU A 98 14.43 -13.76 -8.19
CA LEU A 98 13.75 -14.82 -7.46
C LEU A 98 13.19 -15.87 -8.43
N ALA A 99 13.16 -17.12 -7.99
CA ALA A 99 12.41 -18.16 -8.64
C ALA A 99 10.99 -18.17 -8.09
N LEU A 100 9.97 -18.03 -8.96
CA LEU A 100 8.59 -17.99 -8.51
C LEU A 100 8.10 -19.39 -8.10
N MET A 101 8.02 -20.30 -9.05
CA MET A 101 7.63 -21.69 -8.84
C MET A 101 7.99 -22.54 -10.06
N GLU A 102 8.22 -23.83 -9.84
CA GLU A 102 8.64 -24.73 -10.92
C GLU A 102 7.57 -24.99 -11.98
N GLY A 103 6.31 -25.03 -11.59
CA GLY A 103 5.18 -25.27 -12.51
C GLY A 103 4.77 -24.11 -13.41
N TYR A 104 5.50 -22.99 -13.37
CA TYR A 104 5.18 -21.80 -14.17
C TYR A 104 6.45 -21.14 -14.71
N PRO A 105 7.12 -21.73 -15.70
CA PRO A 105 8.38 -21.19 -16.24
C PRO A 105 8.21 -19.84 -16.95
N GLU A 106 7.05 -19.56 -17.55
CA GLU A 106 6.78 -18.32 -18.31
C GLU A 106 6.37 -17.12 -17.45
N TRP A 107 6.42 -17.24 -16.14
CA TRP A 107 5.92 -16.21 -15.22
C TRP A 107 6.53 -14.82 -15.43
N TYR A 108 7.83 -14.77 -15.72
CA TYR A 108 8.52 -13.49 -15.93
C TYR A 108 8.14 -12.84 -17.27
N GLU A 109 7.98 -13.64 -18.30
CA GLU A 109 7.56 -13.19 -19.62
C GLU A 109 6.13 -12.65 -19.57
N ASP A 110 5.23 -13.32 -18.86
CA ASP A 110 3.85 -12.88 -18.68
C ASP A 110 3.76 -11.57 -17.87
N ILE A 111 4.56 -11.42 -16.82
CA ILE A 111 4.65 -10.16 -16.04
C ILE A 111 5.16 -9.02 -16.93
N SER A 112 6.23 -9.25 -17.68
CA SER A 112 6.81 -8.26 -18.59
C SER A 112 5.82 -7.85 -19.68
N TYR A 113 5.12 -8.82 -20.26
CA TYR A 113 4.09 -8.60 -21.26
C TYR A 113 2.96 -7.70 -20.71
N VAL A 114 2.43 -8.00 -19.53
CA VAL A 114 1.36 -7.21 -18.91
C VAL A 114 1.83 -5.80 -18.59
N ARG A 115 3.05 -5.65 -18.08
CA ARG A 115 3.63 -4.32 -17.81
C ARG A 115 3.73 -3.46 -19.07
N GLU A 116 4.14 -4.04 -20.18
CA GLU A 116 4.36 -3.32 -21.44
C GLU A 116 3.07 -3.05 -22.20
N THR A 117 2.18 -4.04 -22.27
CA THR A 117 0.98 -3.97 -23.11
C THR A 117 -0.28 -3.58 -22.37
N LEU A 118 -0.31 -3.70 -21.05
CA LEU A 118 -1.47 -3.51 -20.17
C LEU A 118 -2.62 -4.49 -20.44
N TYR A 119 -2.38 -5.54 -21.21
CA TYR A 119 -3.35 -6.63 -21.40
C TYR A 119 -3.17 -7.69 -20.33
N PRO A 120 -4.27 -8.15 -19.69
CA PRO A 120 -4.18 -9.19 -18.68
C PRO A 120 -3.78 -10.54 -19.28
N VAL A 121 -3.10 -11.35 -18.49
CA VAL A 121 -2.78 -12.75 -18.79
C VAL A 121 -3.42 -13.63 -17.73
N GLU A 122 -3.98 -14.75 -18.15
CA GLU A 122 -4.49 -15.79 -17.28
C GLU A 122 -3.88 -17.13 -17.66
N ARG A 123 -3.40 -17.88 -16.68
CA ARG A 123 -2.83 -19.21 -16.84
C ARG A 123 -3.42 -20.17 -15.84
N GLU A 124 -3.63 -21.39 -16.28
CA GLU A 124 -3.88 -22.51 -15.39
C GLU A 124 -2.58 -23.29 -15.23
N ILE A 125 -2.13 -23.47 -13.99
CA ILE A 125 -0.88 -24.13 -13.67
C ILE A 125 -1.10 -25.23 -12.64
N GLY A 126 -0.36 -26.33 -12.78
CA GLY A 126 -0.31 -27.41 -11.82
C GLY A 126 1.07 -27.54 -11.21
N ASP A 127 1.16 -28.00 -9.97
CA ASP A 127 2.40 -28.37 -9.33
C ASP A 127 2.60 -29.90 -9.31
N ASP A 128 3.79 -30.34 -8.97
CA ASP A 128 4.14 -31.74 -8.88
C ASP A 128 3.39 -32.51 -7.79
N SER A 129 2.75 -31.78 -6.86
CA SER A 129 1.92 -32.36 -5.80
C SER A 129 0.46 -32.57 -6.21
N GLY A 130 0.10 -32.25 -7.47
CA GLY A 130 -1.25 -32.41 -8.00
C GLY A 130 -2.23 -31.33 -7.56
N ARG A 131 -1.72 -30.15 -7.20
CA ARG A 131 -2.53 -28.96 -6.96
C ARG A 131 -2.55 -28.10 -8.20
N TYR A 132 -3.67 -27.44 -8.44
CA TYR A 132 -3.91 -26.59 -9.59
C TYR A 132 -4.33 -25.19 -9.17
N TRP A 133 -3.82 -24.18 -9.86
CA TRP A 133 -4.15 -22.77 -9.65
C TRP A 133 -4.49 -22.06 -10.94
N ILE A 134 -5.40 -21.10 -10.87
CA ILE A 134 -5.51 -20.04 -11.85
C ILE A 134 -4.62 -18.89 -11.41
N VAL A 135 -3.66 -18.53 -12.26
CA VAL A 135 -2.81 -17.35 -12.07
C VAL A 135 -3.27 -16.27 -13.03
N ARG A 136 -3.57 -15.09 -12.46
CA ARG A 136 -3.94 -13.90 -13.22
C ARG A 136 -2.92 -12.82 -13.03
N VAL A 137 -2.41 -12.31 -14.12
CA VAL A 137 -1.47 -11.19 -14.15
C VAL A 137 -2.19 -9.99 -14.75
N ARG A 138 -2.29 -8.89 -14.01
CA ARG A 138 -3.03 -7.70 -14.42
C ARG A 138 -2.24 -6.43 -14.13
N PRO A 139 -2.44 -5.34 -14.90
CA PRO A 139 -1.90 -4.04 -14.53
C PRO A 139 -2.53 -3.56 -13.21
N TYR A 140 -1.69 -3.09 -12.29
CA TYR A 140 -2.16 -2.47 -11.05
C TYR A 140 -2.52 -1.01 -11.32
N ARG A 141 -3.78 -0.66 -11.08
CA ARG A 141 -4.30 0.69 -11.27
C ARG A 141 -4.63 1.33 -9.93
N THR A 142 -4.21 2.58 -9.76
CA THR A 142 -4.60 3.39 -8.60
C THR A 142 -6.04 3.91 -8.74
N ALA A 143 -6.54 4.55 -7.66
CA ALA A 143 -7.83 5.24 -7.67
C ALA A 143 -7.96 6.30 -8.79
N TYR A 144 -6.84 6.87 -9.22
CA TYR A 144 -6.76 7.83 -10.34
C TYR A 144 -6.59 7.17 -11.71
N ARG A 145 -6.76 5.86 -11.80
CA ARG A 145 -6.55 5.03 -13.01
C ARG A 145 -5.13 5.07 -13.58
N ALA A 146 -4.16 5.61 -12.86
CA ALA A 146 -2.75 5.50 -13.22
C ALA A 146 -2.26 4.07 -13.01
N VAL A 147 -1.46 3.55 -13.97
CA VAL A 147 -0.83 2.24 -13.83
C VAL A 147 0.46 2.39 -13.05
N GLU A 148 0.56 1.76 -11.90
CA GLU A 148 1.71 1.84 -10.98
C GLU A 148 2.47 0.52 -10.85
N GLY A 149 2.09 -0.49 -11.59
CA GLY A 149 2.76 -1.78 -11.55
C GLY A 149 1.90 -2.92 -12.05
N VAL A 150 2.18 -4.10 -11.54
CA VAL A 150 1.52 -5.35 -11.90
C VAL A 150 1.05 -6.07 -10.64
N ILE A 151 -0.14 -6.63 -10.70
CA ILE A 151 -0.65 -7.53 -9.68
C ILE A 151 -0.77 -8.94 -10.25
N MET A 152 -0.26 -9.92 -9.50
CA MET A 152 -0.41 -11.33 -9.79
C MET A 152 -1.24 -11.99 -8.70
N THR A 153 -2.31 -12.69 -9.09
CA THR A 153 -3.16 -13.41 -8.15
C THR A 153 -3.16 -14.90 -8.41
N PHE A 154 -3.21 -15.69 -7.35
CA PHE A 154 -3.23 -17.14 -7.38
C PHE A 154 -4.50 -17.65 -6.69
N VAL A 155 -5.32 -18.40 -7.41
CA VAL A 155 -6.55 -19.01 -6.87
C VAL A 155 -6.45 -20.52 -7.05
N GLU A 156 -6.55 -21.26 -5.96
CA GLU A 156 -6.50 -22.72 -6.01
C GLU A 156 -7.80 -23.31 -6.58
N ILE A 157 -7.68 -24.16 -7.58
CA ILE A 157 -8.79 -24.82 -8.27
C ILE A 157 -8.73 -26.35 -8.20
N THR A 158 -7.87 -26.91 -7.36
CA THR A 158 -7.63 -28.36 -7.24
C THR A 158 -8.93 -29.15 -7.05
N GLY A 159 -9.88 -28.63 -6.28
CA GLY A 159 -11.16 -29.26 -6.04
C GLY A 159 -12.11 -29.30 -7.26
N PHE A 160 -11.94 -28.39 -8.20
CA PHE A 160 -12.72 -28.34 -9.44
C PHE A 160 -12.12 -29.26 -10.50
N HIS A 161 -10.81 -29.32 -10.63
CA HIS A 161 -10.11 -30.20 -11.56
C HIS A 161 -10.39 -31.68 -11.34
N LYS A 162 -10.47 -32.12 -10.10
CA LYS A 162 -10.81 -33.51 -9.74
C LYS A 162 -12.23 -33.93 -10.08
N ARG A 163 -13.13 -32.99 -10.37
CA ARG A 163 -14.53 -33.30 -10.74
C ARG A 163 -14.72 -33.46 -12.25
N GLU A 164 -13.84 -32.89 -13.07
CA GLU A 164 -13.91 -33.02 -14.52
C GLU A 164 -13.28 -34.34 -15.04
N GLU A 165 -12.39 -34.95 -14.25
CA GLU A 165 -11.77 -36.24 -14.58
C GLU A 165 -12.60 -37.48 -14.13
N GLN A 166 -13.75 -37.28 -13.49
CA GLN A 166 -14.69 -38.33 -13.11
C GLN A 166 -15.93 -38.33 -13.99
#